data_19c2585a6830a19d39bb4e3ee46ff282
#
_entry.id   19c2585a6830a19d39bb4e3ee46ff282
#
_cell.length_a   1.000
_cell.length_b   1.000
_cell.length_c   1.000
_cell.angle_alpha   90.00
_cell.angle_beta   90.00
_cell.angle_gamma   90.00
#
_symmetry.space_group_name_H-M   'P 1'
#
loop_
_entity.id
_entity.type
_entity.pdbx_description
1 polymer ?
#
loop_
_entity_poly.entity_id
_entity_poly.type
_entity_poly.pdbx_seq_one_letter_code
_entity_poly.pdbx_strand_id
1 'polypeptide(L)'
;KIFNKNETIGSMKIFGEKNFYLMNIWSSWCIPCREEHKFLVKLKDEKNLKIIGLNYKDKKENAKKFLKDFSNPYSLIFLDKSGTIAIEWGAYGVPETFLIHKKKIIKKFVGPLNQESLIEIQKIIK
;
A
#
# COMPACT_ATOMS: atom_id res chain seq x y z
N LYS A 1 -12.60 7.80 -6.75
CA LYS A 1 -11.42 7.27 -7.23
C LYS A 1 -10.31 7.17 -6.23
N ILE A 2 -10.13 8.15 -5.38
CA ILE A 2 -9.06 8.04 -4.40
C ILE A 2 -9.46 7.13 -3.25
N PHE A 3 -10.68 7.31 -2.72
CA PHE A 3 -11.13 6.49 -1.60
C PHE A 3 -12.30 5.65 -2.06
N ASN A 4 -12.00 4.41 -2.39
CA ASN A 4 -12.97 3.46 -2.89
C ASN A 4 -13.47 2.55 -1.79
N LYS A 5 -14.59 1.92 -2.05
CA LYS A 5 -15.07 0.89 -1.14
C LYS A 5 -14.21 -0.35 -1.27
N ASN A 6 -14.22 -1.15 -0.23
CA ASN A 6 -13.24 -2.22 -0.08
C ASN A 6 -13.75 -3.61 -0.44
N GLU A 7 -14.93 -3.70 -1.01
CA GLU A 7 -15.56 -5.01 -1.15
C GLU A 7 -14.82 -5.97 -2.07
N THR A 8 -13.98 -5.45 -2.96
CA THR A 8 -13.29 -6.32 -3.90
C THR A 8 -11.85 -6.60 -3.56
N ILE A 9 -11.28 -5.91 -2.57
CA ILE A 9 -9.85 -6.03 -2.35
C ILE A 9 -9.48 -7.41 -1.79
N GLY A 10 -10.34 -7.97 -0.94
CA GLY A 10 -10.07 -9.29 -0.36
C GLY A 10 -10.15 -10.42 -1.36
N SER A 11 -10.86 -10.20 -2.49
CA SER A 11 -11.01 -11.24 -3.50
C SER A 11 -9.91 -11.21 -4.55
N MET A 12 -8.99 -10.25 -4.47
CA MET A 12 -7.90 -10.11 -5.42
C MET A 12 -8.35 -9.73 -6.84
N LYS A 13 -9.61 -9.37 -7.00
CA LYS A 13 -10.12 -9.04 -8.34
C LYS A 13 -9.50 -7.79 -8.94
N ILE A 14 -9.07 -6.87 -8.09
CA ILE A 14 -8.46 -5.62 -8.58
C ILE A 14 -7.04 -5.82 -9.08
N PHE A 15 -6.44 -6.98 -8.80
CA PHE A 15 -5.06 -7.23 -9.21
C PHE A 15 -5.04 -7.97 -10.54
N GLY A 16 -4.55 -7.29 -11.58
CA GLY A 16 -4.33 -7.95 -12.85
C GLY A 16 -3.12 -8.86 -12.78
N GLU A 17 -2.89 -9.61 -13.86
CA GLU A 17 -1.78 -10.57 -13.85
C GLU A 17 -0.52 -10.01 -14.48
N LYS A 18 -0.62 -8.89 -15.19
CA LYS A 18 0.52 -8.34 -15.90
C LYS A 18 1.46 -7.56 -15.01
N ASN A 19 0.90 -6.72 -14.15
CA ASN A 19 1.70 -5.83 -13.31
C ASN A 19 2.02 -6.45 -11.97
N PHE A 20 3.10 -5.95 -11.38
CA PHE A 20 3.33 -6.15 -9.95
C PHE A 20 2.51 -5.10 -9.19
N TYR A 21 2.13 -5.43 -7.98
CA TYR A 21 1.38 -4.52 -7.13
C TYR A 21 2.04 -4.49 -5.75
N LEU A 22 2.08 -3.29 -5.18
CA LEU A 22 2.38 -3.16 -3.76
C LEU A 22 1.08 -2.76 -3.09
N MET A 23 0.61 -3.56 -2.14
CA MET A 23 -0.47 -3.11 -1.28
C MET A 23 0.14 -2.67 0.03
N ASN A 24 0.00 -1.40 0.30
CA ASN A 24 0.60 -0.77 1.47
C ASN A 24 -0.49 -0.41 2.48
N ILE A 25 -0.37 -0.95 3.68
CA ILE A 25 -1.29 -0.64 4.78
C ILE A 25 -0.70 0.50 5.56
N TRP A 26 -1.45 1.61 5.67
CA TRP A 26 -0.92 2.86 6.21
C TRP A 26 -2.02 3.63 6.94
N SER A 27 -1.62 4.64 7.68
CA SER A 27 -2.56 5.61 8.25
C SER A 27 -1.85 6.93 8.48
N SER A 28 -2.64 8.00 8.54
CA SER A 28 -2.07 9.34 8.69
C SER A 28 -1.49 9.56 10.09
N TRP A 29 -1.98 8.82 11.09
CA TRP A 29 -1.51 8.97 12.47
C TRP A 29 -0.26 8.15 12.76
N CYS A 30 0.21 7.40 11.81
CA CYS A 30 1.30 6.43 12.00
C CYS A 30 2.63 7.09 11.62
N ILE A 31 3.52 7.27 12.60
CA ILE A 31 4.81 7.92 12.35
C ILE A 31 5.71 7.10 11.42
N PRO A 32 5.89 5.79 11.62
CA PRO A 32 6.70 5.01 10.67
C PRO A 32 6.16 5.04 9.25
N CYS A 33 4.83 5.19 9.09
CA CYS A 33 4.25 5.32 7.76
C CYS A 33 4.73 6.60 7.07
N ARG A 34 4.92 7.66 7.84
CA ARG A 34 5.45 8.91 7.29
C ARG A 34 6.89 8.75 6.85
N GLU A 35 7.66 7.99 7.62
CA GLU A 35 9.07 7.78 7.32
C GLU A 35 9.26 6.97 6.05
N GLU A 36 8.39 5.98 5.80
CA GLU A 36 8.51 5.15 4.61
C GLU A 36 7.95 5.82 3.36
N HIS A 37 7.13 6.84 3.52
CA HIS A 37 6.33 7.38 2.41
C HIS A 37 7.18 7.82 1.21
N LYS A 38 8.35 8.37 1.47
CA LYS A 38 9.24 8.81 0.39
C LYS A 38 9.65 7.65 -0.51
N PHE A 39 9.73 6.45 0.03
CA PHE A 39 10.11 5.28 -0.78
C PHE A 39 8.94 4.86 -1.68
N LEU A 40 7.71 4.97 -1.19
CA LEU A 40 6.55 4.71 -2.02
C LEU A 40 6.46 5.73 -3.15
N VAL A 41 6.75 6.99 -2.86
CA VAL A 41 6.74 8.03 -3.88
C VAL A 41 7.81 7.73 -4.94
N LYS A 42 8.97 7.25 -4.54
CA LYS A 42 10.00 6.88 -5.50
C LYS A 42 9.58 5.72 -6.40
N LEU A 43 8.80 4.79 -5.85
CA LEU A 43 8.34 3.62 -6.62
C LEU A 43 7.16 3.94 -7.52
N LYS A 44 6.53 5.07 -7.34
CA LYS A 44 5.31 5.42 -8.04
C LYS A 44 5.44 5.35 -9.56
N ASP A 45 6.59 5.72 -10.08
CA ASP A 45 6.78 5.82 -11.53
C ASP A 45 7.39 4.58 -12.16
N GLU A 46 7.56 3.51 -11.42
CA GLU A 46 8.07 2.27 -12.00
C GLU A 46 7.02 1.70 -12.95
N LYS A 47 7.48 1.30 -14.14
CA LYS A 47 6.56 0.93 -15.21
C LYS A 47 5.72 -0.29 -14.91
N ASN A 48 6.28 -1.27 -14.25
CA ASN A 48 5.59 -2.55 -14.06
C ASN A 48 4.91 -2.64 -12.71
N LEU A 49 4.81 -1.54 -11.98
CA LEU A 49 4.34 -1.56 -10.61
C LEU A 49 3.18 -0.59 -10.42
N LYS A 50 2.17 -1.04 -9.71
CA LYS A 50 1.10 -0.16 -9.24
C LYS A 50 1.00 -0.28 -7.74
N ILE A 51 0.69 0.83 -7.08
CA ILE A 51 0.64 0.87 -5.63
C ILE A 51 -0.79 1.09 -5.18
N ILE A 52 -1.26 0.19 -4.33
CA ILE A 52 -2.61 0.23 -3.78
C ILE A 52 -2.48 0.55 -2.29
N GLY A 53 -3.24 1.54 -1.85
CA GLY A 53 -3.23 1.91 -0.45
C GLY A 53 -4.42 1.32 0.29
N LEU A 54 -4.16 0.71 1.45
CA LEU A 54 -5.21 0.30 2.36
C LEU A 54 -5.08 1.18 3.60
N ASN A 55 -6.02 2.11 3.74
CA ASN A 55 -5.97 3.11 4.80
C ASN A 55 -6.60 2.54 6.06
N TYR A 56 -5.81 2.33 7.08
CA TYR A 56 -6.14 1.56 8.27
C TYR A 56 -6.61 2.44 9.41
N LYS A 57 -7.86 2.25 9.85
CA LYS A 57 -8.42 2.90 11.04
C LYS A 57 -8.12 4.40 11.09
N ASP A 58 -8.47 5.11 10.03
CA ASP A 58 -8.13 6.52 9.89
C ASP A 58 -9.36 7.33 9.56
N LYS A 59 -9.25 8.63 9.68
CA LYS A 59 -10.29 9.54 9.24
C LYS A 59 -9.97 9.99 7.83
N LYS A 60 -10.99 9.97 6.97
CA LYS A 60 -10.82 10.30 5.57
C LYS A 60 -10.18 11.67 5.38
N GLU A 61 -10.60 12.66 6.17
CA GLU A 61 -10.04 14.01 6.07
C GLU A 61 -8.55 14.03 6.38
N ASN A 62 -8.15 13.29 7.42
CA ASN A 62 -6.75 13.24 7.81
C ASN A 62 -5.91 12.50 6.77
N ALA A 63 -6.47 11.43 6.19
CA ALA A 63 -5.78 10.69 5.15
C ALA A 63 -5.57 11.58 3.92
N LYS A 64 -6.59 12.34 3.53
CA LYS A 64 -6.47 13.24 2.39
C LYS A 64 -5.41 14.32 2.63
N LYS A 65 -5.39 14.88 3.84
CA LYS A 65 -4.40 15.90 4.16
C LYS A 65 -2.99 15.33 4.11
N PHE A 66 -2.82 14.12 4.63
CA PHE A 66 -1.52 13.46 4.60
C PHE A 66 -1.02 13.34 3.15
N LEU A 67 -1.88 12.88 2.24
CA LEU A 67 -1.50 12.69 0.86
C LEU A 67 -1.24 14.01 0.14
N LYS A 68 -1.96 15.06 0.53
CA LYS A 68 -1.72 16.38 -0.02
C LYS A 68 -0.35 16.90 0.41
N ASP A 69 0.01 16.69 1.68
CA ASP A 69 1.26 17.21 2.24
C ASP A 69 2.48 16.40 1.77
N PHE A 70 2.33 15.10 1.58
CA PHE A 70 3.47 14.21 1.33
C PHE A 70 3.44 13.52 -0.02
N SER A 71 2.49 13.86 -0.88
CA SER A 71 2.29 13.28 -2.21
C SER A 71 1.52 11.96 -2.13
N ASN A 72 0.84 11.64 -3.23
CA ASN A 72 -0.02 10.46 -3.32
C ASN A 72 0.59 9.44 -4.28
N PRO A 73 1.19 8.37 -3.77
CA PRO A 73 1.78 7.34 -4.63
C PRO A 73 0.78 6.28 -5.08
N TYR A 74 -0.45 6.33 -4.58
CA TYR A 74 -1.41 5.23 -4.76
C TYR A 74 -2.24 5.38 -6.01
N SER A 75 -2.40 4.27 -6.76
CA SER A 75 -3.33 4.22 -7.89
C SER A 75 -4.77 4.13 -7.39
N LEU A 76 -4.98 3.37 -6.32
CA LEU A 76 -6.28 3.23 -5.68
C LEU A 76 -6.07 3.24 -4.18
N ILE A 77 -7.08 3.71 -3.44
CA ILE A 77 -7.04 3.70 -2.00
C ILE A 77 -8.37 3.14 -1.48
N PHE A 78 -8.26 2.16 -0.61
CA PHE A 78 -9.42 1.58 0.06
C PHE A 78 -9.41 1.99 1.52
N LEU A 79 -10.58 2.24 2.07
CA LEU A 79 -10.72 2.60 3.47
C LEU A 79 -11.03 1.35 4.29
N ASP A 80 -10.24 1.12 5.31
CA ASP A 80 -10.43 0.00 6.23
C ASP A 80 -10.68 0.56 7.62
N LYS A 81 -11.88 1.10 7.81
CA LYS A 81 -12.20 1.83 9.04
C LYS A 81 -12.09 0.97 10.28
N SER A 82 -12.53 -0.27 10.20
CA SER A 82 -12.52 -1.17 11.35
C SER A 82 -11.22 -1.96 11.49
N GLY A 83 -10.39 -1.97 10.44
CA GLY A 83 -9.18 -2.76 10.43
C GLY A 83 -9.40 -4.21 10.04
N THR A 84 -10.62 -4.57 9.66
CA THR A 84 -10.96 -5.95 9.35
C THR A 84 -10.23 -6.47 8.12
N ILE A 85 -10.10 -5.62 7.10
CA ILE A 85 -9.44 -6.05 5.87
C ILE A 85 -7.97 -6.33 6.12
N ALA A 86 -7.31 -5.49 6.89
CA ALA A 86 -5.90 -5.71 7.24
C ALA A 86 -5.73 -7.05 7.92
N ILE A 87 -6.65 -7.39 8.83
CA ILE A 87 -6.59 -8.68 9.53
C ILE A 87 -6.76 -9.82 8.52
N GLU A 88 -7.69 -9.70 7.59
CA GLU A 88 -7.92 -10.73 6.58
C GLU A 88 -6.69 -10.96 5.71
N TRP A 89 -5.89 -9.94 5.51
CA TRP A 89 -4.64 -10.07 4.77
C TRP A 89 -3.50 -10.61 5.62
N GLY A 90 -3.74 -10.82 6.91
CA GLY A 90 -2.71 -11.33 7.81
C GLY A 90 -1.78 -10.26 8.35
N ALA A 91 -2.22 -9.01 8.33
CA ALA A 91 -1.41 -7.92 8.86
C ALA A 91 -1.68 -7.74 10.35
N TYR A 92 -0.67 -7.26 11.05
CA TYR A 92 -0.78 -7.03 12.49
C TYR A 92 -0.82 -5.55 12.85
N GLY A 93 -0.52 -4.68 11.93
CA GLY A 93 -0.51 -3.25 12.21
C GLY A 93 -0.03 -2.46 11.03
N VAL A 94 0.46 -1.25 11.30
CA VAL A 94 0.93 -0.35 10.26
C VAL A 94 2.35 0.08 10.55
N PRO A 95 3.16 0.26 9.51
CA PRO A 95 2.88 -0.08 8.13
C PRO A 95 3.24 -1.53 7.82
N GLU A 96 2.54 -2.12 6.88
CA GLU A 96 2.92 -3.40 6.29
C GLU A 96 2.68 -3.30 4.80
N THR A 97 3.52 -3.97 4.03
CA THR A 97 3.45 -3.88 2.58
C THR A 97 3.55 -5.27 1.97
N PHE A 98 2.66 -5.56 1.04
CA PHE A 98 2.61 -6.84 0.35
C PHE A 98 2.97 -6.64 -1.11
N LEU A 99 3.95 -7.40 -1.60
CA LEU A 99 4.28 -7.39 -3.02
C LEU A 99 3.52 -8.55 -3.68
N ILE A 100 2.73 -8.22 -4.69
CA ILE A 100 1.80 -9.15 -5.31
C ILE A 100 2.11 -9.24 -6.81
N HIS A 101 2.12 -10.47 -7.34
CA HIS A 101 2.27 -10.70 -8.76
C HIS A 101 1.46 -11.92 -9.14
N LYS A 102 0.74 -11.81 -10.26
CA LYS A 102 -0.12 -12.91 -10.76
C LYS A 102 -1.07 -13.38 -9.66
N LYS A 103 -1.62 -12.43 -8.94
CA LYS A 103 -2.61 -12.65 -7.88
C LYS A 103 -2.09 -13.45 -6.70
N LYS A 104 -0.78 -13.46 -6.50
CA LYS A 104 -0.16 -14.14 -5.37
C LYS A 104 0.71 -13.17 -4.61
N ILE A 105 0.71 -13.29 -3.29
CA ILE A 105 1.62 -12.54 -2.45
C ILE A 105 2.98 -13.20 -2.55
N ILE A 106 3.95 -12.48 -3.11
CA ILE A 106 5.29 -13.04 -3.26
C ILE A 106 6.25 -12.56 -2.19
N LYS A 107 5.91 -11.47 -1.50
CA LYS A 107 6.74 -10.99 -0.41
C LYS A 107 5.93 -10.09 0.51
N LYS A 108 6.21 -10.17 1.82
CA LYS A 108 5.59 -9.31 2.82
C LYS A 108 6.69 -8.56 3.56
N PHE A 109 6.50 -7.24 3.67
CA PHE A 109 7.41 -6.39 4.42
C PHE A 109 6.69 -5.92 5.68
N VAL A 110 7.18 -6.31 6.84
CA VAL A 110 6.61 -5.88 8.11
C VAL A 110 7.39 -4.67 8.58
N GLY A 111 6.67 -3.61 8.97
CA GLY A 111 7.30 -2.38 9.35
C GLY A 111 7.58 -1.49 8.15
N PRO A 112 8.25 -0.36 8.36
CA PRO A 112 8.43 0.61 7.28
C PRO A 112 9.43 0.14 6.23
N LEU A 113 9.12 0.50 4.98
CA LEU A 113 10.07 0.30 3.90
C LEU A 113 11.29 1.20 4.13
N ASN A 114 12.43 0.77 3.64
CA ASN A 114 13.67 1.52 3.75
C ASN A 114 14.43 1.40 2.44
N GLN A 115 15.66 1.93 2.42
CA GLN A 115 16.45 1.92 1.18
C GLN A 115 16.72 0.49 0.71
N GLU A 116 16.94 -0.42 1.64
CA GLU A 116 17.21 -1.81 1.32
C GLU A 116 16.01 -2.48 0.66
N SER A 117 14.83 -2.30 1.24
CA SER A 117 13.63 -2.90 0.66
C SER A 117 13.26 -2.23 -0.66
N LEU A 118 13.53 -0.93 -0.81
CA LEU A 118 13.33 -0.25 -2.08
C LEU A 118 14.13 -0.93 -3.18
N ILE A 119 15.41 -1.17 -2.92
CA ILE A 119 16.28 -1.81 -3.91
C ILE A 119 15.80 -3.23 -4.20
N GLU A 120 15.40 -3.95 -3.17
CA GLU A 120 14.90 -5.31 -3.34
C GLU A 120 13.68 -5.34 -4.25
N ILE A 121 12.73 -4.44 -4.00
CA ILE A 121 11.52 -4.35 -4.82
C ILE A 121 11.88 -4.03 -6.26
N GLN A 122 12.78 -3.06 -6.46
CA GLN A 122 13.18 -2.67 -7.81
C GLN A 122 13.81 -3.83 -8.58
N LYS A 123 14.56 -4.67 -7.90
CA LYS A 123 15.16 -5.84 -8.55
C LYS A 123 14.12 -6.87 -8.94
N ILE A 124 13.13 -7.09 -8.08
CA ILE A 124 12.10 -8.10 -8.34
C ILE A 124 11.22 -7.70 -9.52
N ILE A 125 10.85 -6.43 -9.63
CA ILE A 125 9.89 -6.00 -10.64
C ILE A 125 10.50 -5.72 -12.02
N LYS A 126 11.80 -5.84 -12.14
CA LYS A 126 12.46 -5.60 -13.43
C LYS A 126 12.04 -6.56 -14.50
#